data_1549f94dd0037649082e5ecef6cebfa7
#
_entry.id   1549f94dd0037649082e5ecef6cebfa7
#
_cell.length_a   1.000
_cell.length_b   1.000
_cell.length_c   1.000
_cell.angle_alpha   90.00
_cell.angle_beta   90.00
_cell.angle_gamma   90.00
#
_symmetry.space_group_name_H-M   'P 1'
#
loop_
_entity.id
_entity.type
_entity.pdbx_description
1 polymer ?
#
loop_
_entity_poly.entity_id
_entity_poly.type
_entity_poly.pdbx_seq_one_letter_code
_entity_poly.pdbx_strand_id
1 'polypeptide(L)'
;MKNKNLLVILIIVVVVIVAFVVYFSINSVSKIENANVNEPMLIGGQKDAHGCLIAAGYSWCEPKQKCLRMWEEDCYGQDLIDLTAVFAKEHNQIPENVFITIMKNNENYFSGTIRIGAQEVEGGGFLVRKLENNWQIDYEGNGSIDCVKIKGLGYPEEVLEGYCD
;
A
#
# COMPACT_ATOMS: atom_id res chain seq x y z
N MET A 1 5.28 55.01 -33.58
CA MET A 1 6.35 54.03 -33.89
C MET A 1 6.65 53.06 -32.70
N LYS A 2 6.15 53.29 -31.49
CA LYS A 2 6.47 52.52 -30.29
C LYS A 2 5.79 51.12 -30.21
N ASN A 3 4.67 50.92 -30.89
CA ASN A 3 3.90 49.67 -30.79
C ASN A 3 4.39 48.50 -31.65
N LYS A 4 5.11 48.75 -32.73
CA LYS A 4 5.63 47.69 -33.62
C LYS A 4 6.72 46.84 -32.94
N ASN A 5 7.61 47.47 -32.18
CA ASN A 5 8.68 46.76 -31.49
C ASN A 5 8.15 45.92 -30.32
N LEU A 6 7.11 46.42 -29.64
CA LEU A 6 6.43 45.68 -28.58
C LEU A 6 5.74 44.43 -29.13
N LEU A 7 5.07 44.54 -30.27
CA LEU A 7 4.41 43.41 -30.94
C LEU A 7 5.40 42.33 -31.37
N VAL A 8 6.56 42.75 -31.94
CA VAL A 8 7.63 41.80 -32.32
C VAL A 8 8.22 41.07 -31.13
N ILE A 9 8.45 41.77 -30.01
CA ILE A 9 8.94 41.16 -28.77
C ILE A 9 7.93 40.10 -28.24
N LEU A 10 6.64 40.44 -28.28
CA LEU A 10 5.57 39.54 -27.81
C LEU A 10 5.48 38.26 -28.65
N ILE A 11 5.63 38.38 -29.97
CA ILE A 11 5.65 37.21 -30.88
C ILE A 11 6.87 36.34 -30.60
N ILE A 12 8.06 36.90 -30.38
CA ILE A 12 9.26 36.13 -30.07
C ILE A 12 9.10 35.37 -28.76
N VAL A 13 8.54 35.99 -27.72
CA VAL A 13 8.30 35.35 -26.42
C VAL A 13 7.35 34.18 -26.58
N VAL A 14 6.25 34.34 -27.32
CA VAL A 14 5.29 33.26 -27.57
C VAL A 14 5.94 32.07 -28.31
N VAL A 15 6.75 32.37 -29.34
CA VAL A 15 7.47 31.32 -30.10
C VAL A 15 8.45 30.54 -29.20
N VAL A 16 9.17 31.24 -28.31
CA VAL A 16 10.10 30.60 -27.39
C VAL A 16 9.35 29.70 -26.39
N ILE A 17 8.21 30.16 -25.85
CA ILE A 17 7.39 29.35 -24.92
C ILE A 17 6.86 28.11 -25.63
N VAL A 18 6.34 28.25 -26.85
CA VAL A 18 5.83 27.09 -27.61
C VAL A 18 6.97 26.11 -27.93
N ALA A 19 8.13 26.57 -28.33
CA ALA A 19 9.30 25.73 -28.57
C ALA A 19 9.74 24.99 -27.29
N PHE A 20 9.70 25.65 -26.14
CA PHE A 20 10.04 25.05 -24.84
C PHE A 20 9.02 23.96 -24.42
N VAL A 21 7.75 24.23 -24.61
CA VAL A 21 6.68 23.23 -24.30
C VAL A 21 6.80 22.00 -25.20
N VAL A 22 7.03 22.21 -26.51
CA VAL A 22 7.22 21.11 -27.47
C VAL A 22 8.47 20.28 -27.15
N TYR A 23 9.59 20.97 -26.84
CA TYR A 23 10.83 20.29 -26.42
C TYR A 23 10.65 19.45 -25.17
N PHE A 24 9.94 19.97 -24.15
CA PHE A 24 9.66 19.22 -22.92
C PHE A 24 8.70 18.03 -23.16
N SER A 25 7.68 18.21 -24.00
CA SER A 25 6.74 17.15 -24.36
C SER A 25 7.42 16.01 -25.11
N ILE A 26 8.33 16.30 -26.03
CA ILE A 26 9.08 15.29 -26.79
C ILE A 26 10.03 14.51 -25.88
N ASN A 27 10.72 15.19 -24.94
CA ASN A 27 11.65 14.54 -24.02
C ASN A 27 10.95 13.74 -22.91
N SER A 28 9.67 14.01 -22.63
CA SER A 28 8.89 13.23 -21.66
C SER A 28 8.35 11.90 -22.23
N VAL A 29 8.27 11.77 -23.55
CA VAL A 29 7.73 10.56 -24.23
C VAL A 29 8.80 9.48 -24.46
N SER A 30 10.09 9.78 -24.30
CA SER A 30 11.17 8.83 -24.63
C SER A 30 11.61 7.93 -23.48
N LYS A 31 10.77 7.68 -22.46
CA LYS A 31 11.01 6.68 -21.42
C LYS A 31 9.91 5.61 -21.30
N ILE A 32 9.34 5.22 -22.44
CA ILE A 32 8.78 3.87 -22.56
C ILE A 32 9.92 3.01 -23.11
N GLU A 33 10.76 2.56 -22.20
CA GLU A 33 11.77 1.55 -22.47
C GLU A 33 11.03 0.30 -22.92
N ASN A 34 11.21 -0.05 -24.19
CA ASN A 34 10.73 -1.30 -24.76
C ASN A 34 11.21 -2.44 -23.85
N ALA A 35 10.30 -3.00 -23.06
CA ALA A 35 10.52 -4.28 -22.42
C ALA A 35 10.78 -5.28 -23.56
N ASN A 36 12.03 -5.64 -23.73
CA ASN A 36 12.50 -6.59 -24.73
C ASN A 36 11.92 -7.97 -24.38
N VAL A 37 10.88 -8.37 -25.11
CA VAL A 37 10.08 -9.60 -24.91
C VAL A 37 10.89 -10.88 -25.16
N ASN A 38 12.21 -10.81 -25.34
CA ASN A 38 13.09 -11.93 -25.72
C ASN A 38 14.21 -12.26 -24.71
N GLU A 39 14.12 -11.81 -23.46
CA GLU A 39 14.96 -12.46 -22.45
C GLU A 39 14.33 -13.81 -22.07
N PRO A 40 15.11 -14.91 -22.09
CA PRO A 40 14.62 -16.19 -21.59
C PRO A 40 14.17 -15.98 -20.15
N MET A 41 12.86 -16.18 -19.89
CA MET A 41 12.28 -16.06 -18.57
C MET A 41 12.96 -17.09 -17.68
N LEU A 42 13.97 -16.66 -16.91
CA LEU A 42 14.66 -17.50 -15.95
C LEU A 42 13.60 -18.00 -14.95
N ILE A 43 13.33 -19.31 -15.00
CA ILE A 43 12.42 -19.94 -14.04
C ILE A 43 12.95 -19.64 -12.65
N GLY A 44 12.14 -18.94 -11.83
CA GLY A 44 12.53 -18.53 -10.48
C GLY A 44 13.08 -17.10 -10.34
N GLY A 45 13.26 -16.35 -11.44
CA GLY A 45 13.76 -14.97 -11.40
C GLY A 45 12.68 -13.90 -11.23
N GLN A 46 11.41 -14.27 -11.03
CA GLN A 46 10.31 -13.32 -10.88
C GLN A 46 10.46 -12.50 -9.61
N LYS A 47 10.32 -11.19 -9.76
CA LYS A 47 10.37 -10.21 -8.67
C LYS A 47 9.03 -9.49 -8.54
N ASP A 48 8.69 -9.08 -7.33
CA ASP A 48 7.56 -8.19 -7.08
C ASP A 48 7.89 -6.74 -7.51
N ALA A 49 6.95 -5.81 -7.29
CA ALA A 49 7.11 -4.40 -7.64
C ALA A 49 8.27 -3.71 -6.90
N HIS A 50 8.72 -4.24 -5.76
CA HIS A 50 9.83 -3.75 -4.95
C HIS A 50 11.16 -4.48 -5.25
N GLY A 51 11.15 -5.43 -6.18
CA GLY A 51 12.33 -6.19 -6.59
C GLY A 51 12.61 -7.43 -5.74
N CYS A 52 11.70 -7.86 -4.87
CA CYS A 52 11.87 -9.05 -4.05
C CYS A 52 11.66 -10.33 -4.87
N LEU A 53 12.52 -11.33 -4.71
CA LEU A 53 12.50 -12.60 -5.41
C LEU A 53 11.37 -13.51 -4.91
N ILE A 54 10.23 -13.51 -5.63
CA ILE A 54 9.01 -14.26 -5.26
C ILE A 54 9.28 -15.77 -5.17
N ALA A 55 9.97 -16.33 -6.17
CA ALA A 55 10.25 -17.76 -6.22
C ALA A 55 11.18 -18.26 -5.09
N ALA A 56 11.95 -17.36 -4.47
CA ALA A 56 12.76 -17.65 -3.30
C ALA A 56 12.02 -17.39 -1.99
N GLY A 57 10.71 -17.04 -2.06
CA GLY A 57 9.85 -16.79 -0.91
C GLY A 57 10.07 -15.42 -0.25
N TYR A 58 10.75 -14.49 -0.95
CA TYR A 58 10.86 -13.12 -0.46
C TYR A 58 9.63 -12.32 -0.82
N SER A 59 9.17 -11.51 0.13
CA SER A 59 8.16 -10.47 -0.04
C SER A 59 8.63 -9.16 0.56
N TRP A 60 8.15 -8.05 0.01
CA TRP A 60 8.45 -6.74 0.56
C TRP A 60 7.80 -6.56 1.94
N CYS A 61 8.55 -6.02 2.86
CA CYS A 61 8.07 -5.65 4.18
C CYS A 61 8.11 -4.13 4.33
N GLU A 62 6.96 -3.48 4.21
CA GLU A 62 6.85 -2.04 4.26
C GLU A 62 7.39 -1.43 5.57
N PRO A 63 7.04 -1.92 6.78
CA PRO A 63 7.56 -1.39 8.03
C PRO A 63 9.09 -1.46 8.16
N LYS A 64 9.70 -2.47 7.56
CA LYS A 64 11.15 -2.69 7.63
C LYS A 64 11.91 -2.23 6.39
N GLN A 65 11.19 -1.77 5.35
CA GLN A 65 11.75 -1.29 4.07
C GLN A 65 12.77 -2.28 3.45
N LYS A 66 12.46 -3.57 3.49
CA LYS A 66 13.32 -4.62 2.94
C LYS A 66 12.54 -5.86 2.49
N CYS A 67 13.14 -6.63 1.59
CA CYS A 67 12.66 -7.97 1.27
C CYS A 67 13.01 -8.93 2.40
N LEU A 68 12.03 -9.70 2.85
CA LEU A 68 12.27 -10.74 3.85
C LEU A 68 11.40 -11.97 3.60
N ARG A 69 11.77 -13.07 4.20
CA ARG A 69 10.98 -14.30 4.24
C ARG A 69 10.20 -14.31 5.55
N MET A 70 8.87 -14.30 5.46
CA MET A 70 7.98 -14.17 6.60
C MET A 70 8.12 -15.29 7.63
N TRP A 71 8.69 -16.43 7.24
CA TRP A 71 8.96 -17.55 8.14
C TRP A 71 10.34 -17.48 8.83
N GLU A 72 11.25 -16.61 8.36
CA GLU A 72 12.56 -16.38 8.96
C GLU A 72 12.56 -15.13 9.85
N GLU A 73 11.82 -14.12 9.41
CA GLU A 73 11.73 -12.83 10.11
C GLU A 73 10.33 -12.24 9.95
N ASP A 74 9.67 -11.97 11.07
CA ASP A 74 8.37 -11.32 11.09
C ASP A 74 8.44 -9.86 10.60
N CYS A 75 7.55 -9.51 9.67
CA CYS A 75 7.49 -8.17 9.09
C CYS A 75 6.98 -7.13 10.08
N TYR A 76 5.94 -7.45 10.83
CA TYR A 76 5.22 -6.48 11.64
C TYR A 76 5.72 -6.37 13.07
N GLY A 77 6.48 -7.39 13.54
CA GLY A 77 7.17 -7.36 14.84
C GLY A 77 6.26 -6.96 15.99
N GLN A 78 6.56 -5.85 16.63
CA GLN A 78 5.82 -5.38 17.81
C GLN A 78 4.36 -5.04 17.50
N ASP A 79 4.05 -4.49 16.33
CA ASP A 79 2.67 -4.16 15.96
C ASP A 79 1.76 -5.40 15.92
N LEU A 80 2.27 -6.53 15.43
CA LEU A 80 1.51 -7.78 15.42
C LEU A 80 1.29 -8.32 16.84
N ILE A 81 2.29 -8.21 17.70
CA ILE A 81 2.19 -8.62 19.11
C ILE A 81 1.13 -7.75 19.82
N ASP A 82 1.20 -6.43 19.63
CA ASP A 82 0.26 -5.49 20.25
C ASP A 82 -1.17 -5.69 19.75
N LEU A 83 -1.37 -5.89 18.44
CA LEU A 83 -2.66 -6.23 17.87
C LEU A 83 -3.22 -7.53 18.41
N THR A 84 -2.40 -8.56 18.46
CA THR A 84 -2.80 -9.87 19.04
C THR A 84 -3.27 -9.71 20.49
N ALA A 85 -2.58 -8.90 21.29
CA ALA A 85 -2.98 -8.62 22.66
C ALA A 85 -4.29 -7.84 22.75
N VAL A 86 -4.52 -6.86 21.85
CA VAL A 86 -5.77 -6.08 21.79
C VAL A 86 -6.95 -6.98 21.46
N PHE A 87 -6.86 -7.83 20.43
CA PHE A 87 -7.92 -8.74 20.06
C PHE A 87 -8.14 -9.84 21.12
N ALA A 88 -7.06 -10.37 21.72
CA ALA A 88 -7.17 -11.33 22.81
C ALA A 88 -7.96 -10.75 24.00
N LYS A 89 -7.70 -9.50 24.36
CA LYS A 89 -8.44 -8.80 25.42
C LYS A 89 -9.91 -8.58 25.06
N GLU A 90 -10.19 -8.12 23.83
CA GLU A 90 -11.56 -7.86 23.37
C GLU A 90 -12.43 -9.12 23.43
N HIS A 91 -11.85 -10.26 23.06
CA HIS A 91 -12.55 -11.56 23.03
C HIS A 91 -12.39 -12.40 24.30
N ASN A 92 -11.77 -11.87 25.34
CA ASN A 92 -11.47 -12.58 26.57
C ASN A 92 -10.74 -13.91 26.32
N GLN A 93 -9.74 -13.86 25.44
CA GLN A 93 -8.89 -14.98 25.05
C GLN A 93 -7.44 -14.77 25.47
N ILE A 94 -6.64 -15.82 25.38
CA ILE A 94 -5.18 -15.72 25.47
C ILE A 94 -4.60 -15.43 24.07
N PRO A 95 -3.46 -14.74 23.94
CA PRO A 95 -2.87 -14.38 22.65
C PRO A 95 -2.64 -15.58 21.71
N GLU A 96 -2.30 -16.74 22.25
CA GLU A 96 -2.05 -17.97 21.49
C GLU A 96 -3.27 -18.50 20.74
N ASN A 97 -4.47 -18.06 21.13
CA ASN A 97 -5.73 -18.40 20.47
C ASN A 97 -6.17 -17.36 19.42
N VAL A 98 -5.36 -16.33 19.17
CA VAL A 98 -5.67 -15.25 18.22
C VAL A 98 -4.72 -15.35 17.03
N PHE A 99 -5.28 -15.54 15.84
CA PHE A 99 -4.54 -15.68 14.60
C PHE A 99 -4.88 -14.52 13.69
N ILE A 100 -3.91 -13.65 13.45
CA ILE A 100 -4.04 -12.44 12.64
C ILE A 100 -3.25 -12.60 11.35
N THR A 101 -3.88 -12.26 10.22
CA THR A 101 -3.21 -12.10 8.94
C THR A 101 -3.42 -10.68 8.46
N ILE A 102 -2.35 -9.89 8.37
CA ILE A 102 -2.38 -8.53 7.84
C ILE A 102 -2.37 -8.64 6.32
N MET A 103 -3.35 -8.03 5.65
CA MET A 103 -3.48 -8.03 4.20
C MET A 103 -3.00 -6.71 3.59
N LYS A 104 -3.37 -5.61 4.22
CA LYS A 104 -2.97 -4.25 3.82
C LYS A 104 -2.56 -3.46 5.05
N ASN A 105 -1.62 -2.57 4.87
CA ASN A 105 -1.20 -1.66 5.94
C ASN A 105 -0.69 -0.34 5.38
N ASN A 106 -0.83 0.69 6.19
CA ASN A 106 -0.20 1.97 5.99
C ASN A 106 0.07 2.54 7.38
N GLU A 107 1.35 2.64 7.77
CA GLU A 107 1.85 3.12 9.08
C GLU A 107 0.93 2.90 10.29
N ASN A 108 -0.20 3.62 10.32
CA ASN A 108 -1.14 3.65 11.44
C ASN A 108 -2.47 2.91 11.17
N TYR A 109 -2.65 2.30 10.01
CA TYR A 109 -3.89 1.65 9.60
C TYR A 109 -3.60 0.26 9.05
N PHE A 110 -4.25 -0.76 9.61
CA PHE A 110 -4.11 -2.12 9.12
C PHE A 110 -5.48 -2.71 8.79
N SER A 111 -5.50 -3.55 7.76
CA SER A 111 -6.63 -4.41 7.44
C SER A 111 -6.17 -5.84 7.23
N GLY A 112 -7.07 -6.79 7.47
CA GLY A 112 -6.73 -8.18 7.33
C GLY A 112 -7.82 -9.09 7.83
N THR A 113 -7.43 -10.32 8.16
CA THR A 113 -8.33 -11.32 8.70
C THR A 113 -7.89 -11.74 10.10
N ILE A 114 -8.88 -12.03 10.94
CA ILE A 114 -8.68 -12.53 12.28
C ILE A 114 -9.47 -13.84 12.47
N ARG A 115 -8.88 -14.77 13.18
CA ARG A 115 -9.54 -15.98 13.65
C ARG A 115 -9.23 -16.17 15.12
N ILE A 116 -10.25 -16.54 15.88
CA ILE A 116 -10.15 -16.70 17.34
C ILE A 116 -10.56 -18.13 17.70
N GLY A 117 -9.75 -18.81 18.51
CA GLY A 117 -9.98 -20.16 18.96
C GLY A 117 -9.38 -21.23 18.05
N ALA A 118 -10.05 -22.40 17.95
CA ALA A 118 -9.55 -23.54 17.18
C ALA A 118 -9.45 -23.25 15.67
N GLN A 119 -8.57 -23.98 14.97
CA GLN A 119 -8.30 -23.78 13.54
C GLN A 119 -9.53 -23.93 12.61
N GLU A 120 -10.60 -24.58 13.06
CA GLU A 120 -11.81 -24.84 12.27
C GLU A 120 -12.86 -23.72 12.36
N VAL A 121 -12.62 -22.67 13.16
CA VAL A 121 -13.54 -21.54 13.28
C VAL A 121 -13.33 -20.58 12.11
N GLU A 122 -14.41 -20.20 11.44
CA GLU A 122 -14.38 -19.19 10.40
C GLU A 122 -13.89 -17.87 10.98
N GLY A 123 -12.93 -17.25 10.30
CA GLY A 123 -12.39 -15.94 10.66
C GLY A 123 -13.27 -14.82 10.12
N GLY A 124 -13.03 -13.60 10.62
CA GLY A 124 -13.62 -12.36 10.13
C GLY A 124 -12.58 -11.41 9.56
N GLY A 125 -13.05 -10.41 8.82
CA GLY A 125 -12.22 -9.28 8.44
C GLY A 125 -12.04 -8.31 9.61
N PHE A 126 -10.98 -7.51 9.60
CA PHE A 126 -10.81 -6.43 10.56
C PHE A 126 -10.23 -5.17 9.93
N LEU A 127 -10.57 -4.03 10.53
CA LEU A 127 -9.93 -2.74 10.31
C LEU A 127 -9.50 -2.17 11.65
N VAL A 128 -8.24 -1.81 11.77
CA VAL A 128 -7.67 -1.22 12.98
C VAL A 128 -6.85 0.01 12.65
N ARG A 129 -6.82 0.95 13.57
CA ARG A 129 -5.93 2.12 13.49
C ARG A 129 -5.14 2.32 14.76
N LYS A 130 -3.95 2.87 14.62
CA LYS A 130 -3.07 3.23 15.73
C LYS A 130 -3.32 4.68 16.14
N LEU A 131 -3.76 4.87 17.38
CA LEU A 131 -3.93 6.18 17.98
C LEU A 131 -2.87 6.37 19.07
N GLU A 132 -1.96 7.29 18.84
CA GLU A 132 -0.76 7.46 19.66
C GLU A 132 0.06 6.15 19.65
N ASN A 133 0.00 5.35 20.72
CA ASN A 133 0.68 4.05 20.82
C ASN A 133 -0.30 2.89 21.06
N ASN A 134 -1.61 3.09 20.85
CA ASN A 134 -2.63 2.09 21.11
C ASN A 134 -3.37 1.73 19.84
N TRP A 135 -3.60 0.45 19.61
CA TRP A 135 -4.44 -0.03 18.52
C TRP A 135 -5.92 0.03 18.92
N GLN A 136 -6.75 0.52 17.99
CA GLN A 136 -8.20 0.56 18.12
C GLN A 136 -8.82 -0.27 17.00
N ILE A 137 -9.74 -1.15 17.37
CA ILE A 137 -10.55 -1.92 16.44
C ILE A 137 -11.72 -1.04 16.01
N ASP A 138 -11.81 -0.72 14.72
CA ASP A 138 -12.91 0.07 14.14
C ASP A 138 -13.94 -0.81 13.44
N TYR A 139 -13.52 -1.99 12.99
CA TYR A 139 -14.39 -3.02 12.43
C TYR A 139 -13.80 -4.40 12.68
N GLU A 140 -14.67 -5.36 12.95
CA GLU A 140 -14.37 -6.79 13.01
C GLU A 140 -15.60 -7.61 12.64
N GLY A 141 -15.41 -8.66 11.85
CA GLY A 141 -16.44 -9.63 11.50
C GLY A 141 -16.59 -9.89 10.02
N ASN A 142 -17.72 -10.56 9.67
CA ASN A 142 -18.09 -10.93 8.29
C ASN A 142 -19.35 -10.19 7.81
N GLY A 143 -19.80 -9.20 8.56
CA GLY A 143 -21.01 -8.43 8.26
C GLY A 143 -20.78 -7.22 7.36
N SER A 144 -21.84 -6.47 7.12
CA SER A 144 -21.78 -5.19 6.40
C SER A 144 -20.99 -4.16 7.18
N ILE A 145 -20.20 -3.37 6.46
CA ILE A 145 -19.39 -2.29 7.01
C ILE A 145 -20.03 -0.94 6.67
N ASP A 146 -20.02 -0.01 7.62
CA ASP A 146 -20.41 1.39 7.37
C ASP A 146 -19.22 2.15 6.77
N CYS A 147 -19.09 2.11 5.45
CA CYS A 147 -17.99 2.74 4.73
C CYS A 147 -17.95 4.26 4.86
N VAL A 148 -19.08 4.93 5.09
CA VAL A 148 -19.08 6.38 5.32
C VAL A 148 -18.41 6.70 6.65
N LYS A 149 -18.75 5.95 7.69
CA LYS A 149 -18.13 6.07 9.01
C LYS A 149 -16.63 5.75 8.94
N ILE A 150 -16.27 4.63 8.32
CA ILE A 150 -14.86 4.16 8.25
C ILE A 150 -14.00 5.14 7.45
N LYS A 151 -14.45 5.61 6.27
CA LYS A 151 -13.73 6.63 5.49
C LYS A 151 -13.58 7.93 6.28
N GLY A 152 -14.55 8.28 7.10
CA GLY A 152 -14.48 9.44 8.00
C GLY A 152 -13.43 9.33 9.12
N LEU A 153 -12.90 8.13 9.39
CA LEU A 153 -11.81 7.90 10.36
C LEU A 153 -10.40 8.09 9.75
N GLY A 154 -10.31 8.44 8.45
CA GLY A 154 -9.05 8.76 7.79
C GLY A 154 -8.29 7.55 7.24
N TYR A 155 -8.95 6.40 7.08
CA TYR A 155 -8.33 5.23 6.44
C TYR A 155 -7.90 5.53 5.00
N PRO A 156 -6.65 5.21 4.61
CA PRO A 156 -6.20 5.26 3.23
C PRO A 156 -7.00 4.28 2.33
N GLU A 157 -7.20 4.64 1.06
CA GLU A 157 -7.99 3.82 0.12
C GLU A 157 -7.38 2.42 -0.07
N GLU A 158 -6.04 2.33 -0.12
CA GLU A 158 -5.34 1.06 -0.26
C GLU A 158 -5.58 0.09 0.91
N VAL A 159 -5.84 0.61 2.12
CA VAL A 159 -6.16 -0.21 3.31
C VAL A 159 -7.61 -0.67 3.29
N LEU A 160 -8.49 0.10 2.63
CA LEU A 160 -9.92 -0.19 2.50
C LEU A 160 -10.28 -1.08 1.33
N GLU A 161 -9.34 -1.37 0.44
CA GLU A 161 -9.56 -2.26 -0.71
C GLU A 161 -10.11 -3.63 -0.25
N GLY A 162 -11.26 -4.02 -0.83
CA GLY A 162 -11.99 -5.23 -0.43
C GLY A 162 -12.96 -5.05 0.76
N TYR A 163 -12.98 -3.87 1.38
CA TYR A 163 -13.92 -3.52 2.44
C TYR A 163 -14.92 -2.44 2.03
N CYS A 164 -14.46 -1.43 1.29
CA CYS A 164 -15.23 -0.24 0.95
C CYS A 164 -15.00 0.20 -0.51
N ASP A 165 -15.15 -0.71 -1.44
CA ASP A 165 -15.06 -0.45 -2.89
C ASP A 165 -16.26 0.35 -3.42
#